data_c562ccde07519e6bb78a0d12ed6e8411
#
_entry.id   c562ccde07519e6bb78a0d12ed6e8411
#
_cell.length_a   1.000
_cell.length_b   1.000
_cell.length_c   1.000
_cell.angle_alpha   90.00
_cell.angle_beta   90.00
_cell.angle_gamma   90.00
#
_symmetry.space_group_name_H-M   'P 1'
#
loop_
_entity.id
_entity.type
_entity.pdbx_description
1 polymer ?
#
loop_
_entity_poly.entity_id
_entity_poly.type
_entity_poly.pdbx_seq_one_letter_code
_entity_poly.pdbx_strand_id
1 'polypeptide(L)'
;MKEIEIDLETRSDRDITKCGVYAYADTKYFDILLFAYSVDGQPVQVIDTAKGEKIPEKILSALADEKIVKRAFNVNFERVCLSRYLSKNYPQYFQSYSINEDTVGDYLNPEGWQCTMIHSRYLGLPSSLAEVGSVLGIEQQKMAEGKALIKFFCVPFDVIGGIPQFHNPSDYPDKWEIFKAYNKRDVEAEMEIDRKLSRFPVPDFLWREFYLDQEINDRGILVDMELADA
;
A
#
# COMPACT_ATOMS: atom_id res chain seq x y z
N MET A 1 -16.56 -12.23 4.61
CA MET A 1 -15.61 -11.12 4.36
C MET A 1 -16.08 -10.43 3.11
N LYS A 2 -16.35 -9.14 3.20
CA LYS A 2 -16.79 -8.29 2.08
C LYS A 2 -15.72 -7.30 1.69
N GLU A 3 -15.03 -6.76 2.69
CA GLU A 3 -14.00 -5.73 2.49
C GLU A 3 -12.84 -5.88 3.49
N ILE A 4 -11.70 -5.35 3.10
CA ILE A 4 -10.48 -5.26 3.93
C ILE A 4 -9.89 -3.86 3.74
N GLU A 5 -9.73 -3.11 4.80
CA GLU A 5 -8.92 -1.89 4.85
C GLU A 5 -7.49 -2.24 5.20
N ILE A 6 -6.53 -1.59 4.54
CA ILE A 6 -5.11 -1.99 4.58
C ILE A 6 -4.22 -0.75 4.65
N ASP A 7 -3.14 -0.86 5.43
CA ASP A 7 -2.00 0.04 5.37
C ASP A 7 -0.70 -0.74 5.55
N LEU A 8 0.35 -0.34 4.82
CA LEU A 8 1.64 -1.03 4.79
C LEU A 8 2.77 -0.12 5.21
N GLU A 9 3.67 -0.66 6.04
CA GLU A 9 4.99 -0.09 6.21
C GLU A 9 6.03 -0.97 5.52
N THR A 10 6.78 -0.37 4.60
CA THR A 10 7.70 -1.10 3.72
C THR A 10 9.09 -0.51 3.74
N ARG A 11 10.09 -1.28 3.35
CA ARG A 11 11.46 -0.80 3.11
C ARG A 11 11.93 -1.13 1.69
N SER A 12 12.80 -0.30 1.16
CA SER A 12 13.51 -0.54 -0.09
C SER A 12 14.83 0.23 -0.12
N ASP A 13 15.75 -0.21 -0.95
CA ASP A 13 16.99 0.52 -1.27
C ASP A 13 16.77 1.69 -2.24
N ARG A 14 15.55 1.84 -2.77
CA ARG A 14 15.17 2.91 -3.71
C ARG A 14 14.32 3.98 -3.03
N ASP A 15 14.55 5.21 -3.43
CA ASP A 15 13.75 6.36 -3.00
C ASP A 15 12.45 6.43 -3.84
N ILE A 16 11.33 6.10 -3.22
CA ILE A 16 10.02 6.08 -3.87
C ILE A 16 9.64 7.42 -4.52
N THR A 17 10.10 8.54 -3.97
CA THR A 17 9.79 9.87 -4.51
C THR A 17 10.49 10.14 -5.84
N LYS A 18 11.56 9.38 -6.14
CA LYS A 18 12.33 9.50 -7.38
C LYS A 18 11.97 8.46 -8.43
N CYS A 19 11.61 7.25 -8.01
CA CYS A 19 11.44 6.13 -8.93
C CYS A 19 9.98 5.65 -9.07
N GLY A 20 9.06 6.13 -8.21
CA GLY A 20 7.70 5.63 -8.16
C GLY A 20 7.58 4.23 -7.56
N VAL A 21 6.33 3.79 -7.27
CA VAL A 21 6.07 2.57 -6.51
C VAL A 21 6.52 1.30 -7.25
N TYR A 22 6.38 1.24 -8.56
CA TYR A 22 6.73 0.07 -9.36
C TYR A 22 8.22 -0.27 -9.25
N ALA A 23 9.09 0.71 -9.49
CA ALA A 23 10.52 0.52 -9.35
C ALA A 23 10.95 0.38 -7.87
N TYR A 24 10.25 1.04 -6.93
CA TYR A 24 10.49 0.93 -5.49
C TYR A 24 10.27 -0.50 -4.99
N ALA A 25 9.18 -1.16 -5.43
CA ALA A 25 8.84 -2.51 -5.01
C ALA A 25 9.60 -3.61 -5.78
N ASP A 26 10.21 -3.27 -6.94
CA ASP A 26 10.91 -4.20 -7.80
C ASP A 26 12.42 -4.25 -7.50
N THR A 27 12.77 -4.52 -6.24
CA THR A 27 14.15 -4.74 -5.83
C THR A 27 14.27 -5.96 -4.92
N LYS A 28 15.47 -6.53 -4.85
CA LYS A 28 15.74 -7.65 -3.93
C LYS A 28 15.69 -7.24 -2.45
N TYR A 29 15.79 -5.93 -2.18
CA TYR A 29 15.79 -5.36 -0.83
C TYR A 29 14.42 -4.85 -0.38
N PHE A 30 13.44 -4.87 -1.30
CA PHE A 30 12.07 -4.56 -0.96
C PHE A 30 11.49 -5.61 -0.01
N ASP A 31 10.83 -5.12 1.04
CA ASP A 31 10.12 -5.98 2.00
C ASP A 31 8.97 -5.20 2.67
N ILE A 32 7.92 -5.92 3.08
CA ILE A 32 6.89 -5.38 3.96
C ILE A 32 7.34 -5.61 5.39
N LEU A 33 7.34 -4.56 6.19
CA LEU A 33 7.73 -4.59 7.61
C LEU A 33 6.54 -4.76 8.53
N LEU A 34 5.46 -4.03 8.26
CA LEU A 34 4.20 -4.10 8.99
C LEU A 34 3.04 -4.17 7.99
N PHE A 35 2.07 -4.99 8.30
CA PHE A 35 0.83 -5.13 7.57
C PHE A 35 -0.33 -4.91 8.54
N ALA A 36 -0.93 -3.72 8.51
CA ALA A 36 -2.13 -3.42 9.27
C ALA A 36 -3.38 -3.65 8.42
N TYR A 37 -4.41 -4.22 9.01
CA TYR A 37 -5.66 -4.46 8.31
C TYR A 37 -6.87 -4.50 9.25
N SER A 38 -8.03 -4.17 8.70
CA SER A 38 -9.35 -4.43 9.29
C SER A 38 -10.19 -5.25 8.31
N VAL A 39 -11.03 -6.13 8.82
CA VAL A 39 -11.97 -6.93 8.04
C VAL A 39 -13.39 -6.55 8.42
N ASP A 40 -14.21 -6.14 7.44
CA ASP A 40 -15.62 -5.81 7.62
C ASP A 40 -15.85 -4.85 8.82
N GLY A 41 -14.98 -3.84 8.99
CA GLY A 41 -15.05 -2.85 10.06
C GLY A 41 -14.68 -3.36 11.47
N GLN A 42 -14.06 -4.54 11.57
CA GLN A 42 -13.59 -5.08 12.86
C GLN A 42 -12.36 -4.32 13.38
N PRO A 43 -11.98 -4.49 14.64
CA PRO A 43 -10.76 -3.86 15.18
C PRO A 43 -9.53 -4.16 14.34
N VAL A 44 -8.71 -3.13 14.09
CA VAL A 44 -7.49 -3.23 13.30
C VAL A 44 -6.49 -4.16 13.95
N GLN A 45 -5.94 -5.06 13.15
CA GLN A 45 -4.84 -5.96 13.50
C GLN A 45 -3.57 -5.52 12.78
N VAL A 46 -2.42 -5.70 13.42
CA VAL A 46 -1.10 -5.43 12.85
C VAL A 46 -0.30 -6.71 12.85
N ILE A 47 0.23 -7.09 11.71
CA ILE A 47 1.13 -8.24 11.54
C ILE A 47 2.56 -7.71 11.43
N ASP A 48 3.43 -8.12 12.32
CA ASP A 48 4.84 -7.76 12.37
C ASP A 48 5.67 -8.74 11.50
N THR A 49 5.64 -8.52 10.18
CA THR A 49 6.35 -9.37 9.22
C THR A 49 7.87 -9.26 9.38
N ALA A 50 8.36 -8.10 9.83
CA ALA A 50 9.79 -7.90 10.11
C ALA A 50 10.30 -8.79 11.25
N LYS A 51 9.43 -9.19 12.19
CA LYS A 51 9.72 -10.16 13.26
C LYS A 51 9.27 -11.58 12.94
N GLY A 52 8.86 -11.84 11.69
CA GLY A 52 8.51 -13.18 11.20
C GLY A 52 7.06 -13.61 11.43
N GLU A 53 6.18 -12.70 11.86
CA GLU A 53 4.75 -12.99 11.89
C GLU A 53 4.24 -13.22 10.47
N LYS A 54 3.31 -14.15 10.32
CA LYS A 54 2.73 -14.50 9.01
C LYS A 54 1.35 -13.89 8.84
N ILE A 55 1.11 -13.36 7.65
CA ILE A 55 -0.24 -12.93 7.27
C ILE A 55 -1.16 -14.17 7.26
N PRO A 56 -2.31 -14.14 7.94
CA PRO A 56 -3.23 -15.28 7.99
C PRO A 56 -3.68 -15.73 6.59
N GLU A 57 -3.76 -17.03 6.35
CA GLU A 57 -4.13 -17.61 5.04
C GLU A 57 -5.44 -17.07 4.48
N LYS A 58 -6.44 -16.85 5.36
CA LYS A 58 -7.72 -16.25 4.96
C LYS A 58 -7.58 -14.83 4.41
N ILE A 59 -6.59 -14.07 4.89
CA ILE A 59 -6.29 -12.72 4.42
C ILE A 59 -5.52 -12.80 3.10
N LEU A 60 -4.51 -13.69 3.01
CA LEU A 60 -3.78 -13.93 1.76
C LEU A 60 -4.74 -14.31 0.61
N SER A 61 -5.67 -15.23 0.86
CA SER A 61 -6.70 -15.61 -0.13
C SER A 61 -7.60 -14.42 -0.51
N ALA A 62 -7.97 -13.59 0.46
CA ALA A 62 -8.85 -12.46 0.24
C ALA A 62 -8.17 -11.31 -0.54
N LEU A 63 -6.86 -11.14 -0.40
CA LEU A 63 -6.10 -10.16 -1.18
C LEU A 63 -6.13 -10.46 -2.69
N ALA A 64 -6.15 -11.73 -3.06
CA ALA A 64 -6.22 -12.20 -4.45
C ALA A 64 -7.68 -12.31 -4.98
N ASP A 65 -8.68 -12.31 -4.11
CA ASP A 65 -10.09 -12.46 -4.51
C ASP A 65 -10.67 -11.09 -4.95
N GLU A 66 -11.00 -10.97 -6.24
CA GLU A 66 -11.59 -9.77 -6.83
C GLU A 66 -12.98 -9.42 -6.26
N LYS A 67 -13.68 -10.39 -5.68
CA LYS A 67 -15.00 -10.18 -5.07
C LYS A 67 -14.94 -9.50 -3.70
N ILE A 68 -13.75 -9.46 -3.11
CA ILE A 68 -13.51 -8.80 -1.84
C ILE A 68 -12.90 -7.43 -2.13
N VAL A 69 -13.53 -6.38 -1.63
CA VAL A 69 -13.03 -5.01 -1.79
C VAL A 69 -11.83 -4.81 -0.88
N LYS A 70 -10.71 -4.38 -1.45
CA LYS A 70 -9.53 -3.91 -0.71
C LYS A 70 -9.51 -2.40 -0.74
N ARG A 71 -9.36 -1.76 0.41
CA ARG A 71 -9.30 -0.30 0.53
C ARG A 71 -7.99 0.13 1.15
N ALA A 72 -7.48 1.24 0.68
CA ALA A 72 -6.33 1.93 1.26
C ALA A 72 -6.36 3.42 0.89
N PHE A 73 -5.67 4.24 1.67
CA PHE A 73 -5.44 5.62 1.31
C PHE A 73 -4.22 5.70 0.38
N ASN A 74 -4.45 5.88 -0.93
CA ASN A 74 -3.47 5.73 -2.02
C ASN A 74 -3.19 4.27 -2.40
N VAL A 75 -4.26 3.53 -2.61
CA VAL A 75 -4.31 2.08 -2.82
C VAL A 75 -3.35 1.52 -3.89
N ASN A 76 -2.87 2.33 -4.82
CA ASN A 76 -1.86 1.91 -5.80
C ASN A 76 -0.56 1.45 -5.12
N PHE A 77 -0.19 2.10 -4.02
CA PHE A 77 0.99 1.71 -3.25
C PHE A 77 0.80 0.31 -2.64
N GLU A 78 -0.31 0.08 -1.93
CA GLU A 78 -0.58 -1.20 -1.29
C GLU A 78 -0.71 -2.32 -2.32
N ARG A 79 -1.44 -2.09 -3.41
CA ARG A 79 -1.65 -3.09 -4.46
C ARG A 79 -0.35 -3.52 -5.12
N VAL A 80 0.50 -2.58 -5.52
CA VAL A 80 1.79 -2.89 -6.16
C VAL A 80 2.74 -3.57 -5.19
N CYS A 81 2.87 -3.05 -3.96
CA CYS A 81 3.72 -3.64 -2.92
C CYS A 81 3.29 -5.06 -2.56
N LEU A 82 1.98 -5.28 -2.36
CA LEU A 82 1.43 -6.62 -2.07
C LEU A 82 1.59 -7.57 -3.26
N SER A 83 1.44 -7.09 -4.49
CA SER A 83 1.68 -7.92 -5.67
C SER A 83 3.09 -8.50 -5.69
N ARG A 84 4.11 -7.65 -5.48
CA ARG A 84 5.51 -8.08 -5.41
C ARG A 84 5.79 -8.96 -4.19
N TYR A 85 5.22 -8.62 -3.05
CA TYR A 85 5.40 -9.40 -1.82
C TYR A 85 4.77 -10.79 -1.91
N LEU A 86 3.53 -10.88 -2.43
CA LEU A 86 2.84 -12.16 -2.58
C LEU A 86 3.50 -13.04 -3.63
N SER A 87 3.86 -12.53 -4.80
CA SER A 87 4.52 -13.30 -5.84
C SER A 87 5.83 -13.92 -5.35
N LYS A 88 6.55 -13.22 -4.47
CA LYS A 88 7.83 -13.69 -3.90
C LYS A 88 7.65 -14.66 -2.73
N ASN A 89 6.77 -14.34 -1.77
CA ASN A 89 6.70 -15.03 -0.47
C ASN A 89 5.52 -16.02 -0.37
N TYR A 90 4.48 -15.83 -1.18
CA TYR A 90 3.22 -16.59 -1.14
C TYR A 90 2.68 -16.84 -2.56
N PRO A 91 3.49 -17.41 -3.49
CA PRO A 91 3.10 -17.57 -4.89
C PRO A 91 1.80 -18.35 -5.09
N GLN A 92 1.43 -19.24 -4.15
CA GLN A 92 0.18 -20.00 -4.19
C GLN A 92 -1.08 -19.14 -3.98
N TYR A 93 -0.93 -17.91 -3.45
CA TYR A 93 -2.02 -16.94 -3.28
C TYR A 93 -1.93 -15.79 -4.28
N PHE A 94 -0.86 -15.72 -5.08
CA PHE A 94 -0.72 -14.69 -6.08
C PHE A 94 -1.43 -15.13 -7.37
N GLN A 95 -2.38 -14.32 -7.80
CA GLN A 95 -3.04 -14.49 -9.10
C GLN A 95 -2.80 -13.22 -9.91
N SER A 96 -2.03 -13.34 -10.98
CA SER A 96 -1.89 -12.28 -11.96
C SER A 96 -3.14 -12.23 -12.83
N TYR A 97 -3.52 -11.03 -13.26
CA TYR A 97 -4.66 -10.84 -14.16
C TYR A 97 -4.18 -10.64 -15.60
N SER A 98 -5.04 -10.96 -16.57
CA SER A 98 -4.78 -10.67 -17.99
C SER A 98 -5.20 -9.24 -18.30
N ILE A 99 -4.26 -8.45 -18.84
CA ILE A 99 -4.54 -7.09 -19.32
C ILE A 99 -5.19 -7.15 -20.71
N ASN A 100 -4.78 -8.13 -21.51
CA ASN A 100 -5.39 -8.50 -22.80
C ASN A 100 -4.99 -9.96 -23.12
N GLU A 101 -5.42 -10.48 -24.29
CA GLU A 101 -5.15 -11.87 -24.69
C GLU A 101 -3.66 -12.25 -24.70
N ASP A 102 -2.77 -11.29 -24.95
CA ASP A 102 -1.34 -11.49 -25.10
C ASP A 102 -0.51 -11.04 -23.89
N THR A 103 -1.10 -10.32 -22.94
CA THR A 103 -0.38 -9.69 -21.82
C THR A 103 -0.98 -10.09 -20.48
N VAL A 104 -0.20 -10.82 -19.70
CA VAL A 104 -0.50 -11.13 -18.30
C VAL A 104 0.17 -10.10 -17.41
N GLY A 105 -0.59 -9.48 -16.51
CA GLY A 105 -0.06 -8.53 -15.54
C GLY A 105 0.71 -9.24 -14.43
N ASP A 106 1.78 -8.60 -13.97
CA ASP A 106 2.56 -9.05 -12.83
C ASP A 106 2.02 -8.54 -11.49
N TYR A 107 0.76 -8.05 -11.49
CA TYR A 107 0.14 -7.37 -10.35
C TYR A 107 -1.24 -7.97 -10.06
N LEU A 108 -1.75 -7.72 -8.86
CA LEU A 108 -3.12 -8.05 -8.47
C LEU A 108 -4.10 -7.21 -9.31
N ASN A 109 -5.22 -7.83 -9.74
CA ASN A 109 -6.24 -7.14 -10.52
C ASN A 109 -6.73 -5.86 -9.83
N PRO A 110 -6.68 -4.69 -10.48
CA PRO A 110 -7.10 -3.43 -9.87
C PRO A 110 -8.59 -3.35 -9.56
N GLU A 111 -9.47 -4.10 -10.25
CA GLU A 111 -10.93 -4.00 -10.06
C GLU A 111 -11.40 -4.31 -8.63
N GLY A 112 -10.67 -5.10 -7.88
CA GLY A 112 -10.96 -5.37 -6.48
C GLY A 112 -10.48 -4.30 -5.50
N TRP A 113 -9.93 -3.16 -5.97
CA TRP A 113 -9.30 -2.16 -5.12
C TRP A 113 -9.98 -0.79 -5.24
N GLN A 114 -10.28 -0.18 -4.09
CA GLN A 114 -10.89 1.15 -4.01
C GLN A 114 -10.00 2.08 -3.19
N CYS A 115 -9.80 3.29 -3.70
CA CYS A 115 -8.88 4.27 -3.15
C CYS A 115 -9.62 5.37 -2.38
N THR A 116 -9.44 5.45 -1.07
CA THR A 116 -10.04 6.49 -0.23
C THR A 116 -9.51 7.89 -0.57
N MET A 117 -8.27 8.00 -1.07
CA MET A 117 -7.75 9.26 -1.60
C MET A 117 -8.50 9.73 -2.86
N ILE A 118 -8.82 8.82 -3.79
CA ILE A 118 -9.62 9.13 -4.98
C ILE A 118 -11.02 9.58 -4.57
N HIS A 119 -11.65 8.87 -3.63
CA HIS A 119 -12.94 9.25 -3.09
C HIS A 119 -12.90 10.67 -2.45
N SER A 120 -11.86 10.95 -1.67
CA SER A 120 -11.65 12.27 -1.08
C SER A 120 -11.52 13.37 -2.14
N ARG A 121 -10.71 13.12 -3.17
CA ARG A 121 -10.52 14.07 -4.29
C ARG A 121 -11.79 14.31 -5.09
N TYR A 122 -12.58 13.27 -5.32
CA TYR A 122 -13.88 13.39 -5.99
C TYR A 122 -14.80 14.37 -5.26
N LEU A 123 -14.73 14.41 -3.94
CA LEU A 123 -15.50 15.32 -3.09
C LEU A 123 -14.80 16.68 -2.84
N GLY A 124 -13.70 16.96 -3.52
CA GLY A 124 -12.96 18.24 -3.39
C GLY A 124 -12.14 18.35 -2.11
N LEU A 125 -11.87 17.22 -1.42
CA LEU A 125 -11.04 17.18 -0.22
C LEU A 125 -9.54 17.09 -0.57
N PRO A 126 -8.63 17.37 0.39
CA PRO A 126 -7.18 17.22 0.21
C PRO A 126 -6.75 15.82 -0.21
N SER A 127 -5.45 15.68 -0.58
CA SER A 127 -4.87 14.43 -1.08
C SER A 127 -4.02 13.67 -0.04
N SER A 128 -3.97 14.13 1.20
CA SER A 128 -3.26 13.41 2.27
C SER A 128 -4.22 12.97 3.37
N LEU A 129 -4.00 11.77 3.91
CA LEU A 129 -4.79 11.18 4.98
C LEU A 129 -4.96 12.16 6.17
N ALA A 130 -3.86 12.80 6.58
CA ALA A 130 -3.87 13.72 7.70
C ALA A 130 -4.68 15.00 7.44
N GLU A 131 -4.62 15.55 6.23
CA GLU A 131 -5.37 16.75 5.87
C GLU A 131 -6.86 16.45 5.71
N VAL A 132 -7.21 15.34 5.09
CA VAL A 132 -8.61 14.88 4.99
C VAL A 132 -9.17 14.65 6.39
N GLY A 133 -8.45 13.96 7.26
CA GLY A 133 -8.84 13.75 8.64
C GLY A 133 -9.09 15.07 9.38
N SER A 134 -8.20 16.05 9.19
CA SER A 134 -8.36 17.39 9.78
C SER A 134 -9.63 18.11 9.29
N VAL A 135 -9.88 18.09 7.97
CA VAL A 135 -11.08 18.74 7.38
C VAL A 135 -12.36 18.06 7.86
N LEU A 136 -12.35 16.74 8.02
CA LEU A 136 -13.51 15.98 8.47
C LEU A 136 -13.68 15.94 10.00
N GLY A 137 -12.80 16.62 10.76
CA GLY A 137 -12.87 16.64 12.22
C GLY A 137 -12.65 15.25 12.85
N ILE A 138 -11.80 14.44 12.24
CA ILE A 138 -11.36 13.18 12.82
C ILE A 138 -10.30 13.50 13.85
N GLU A 139 -10.51 13.09 15.09
CA GLU A 139 -9.55 13.27 16.19
C GLU A 139 -8.31 12.37 15.97
N GLN A 140 -7.51 12.74 15.00
CA GLN A 140 -6.17 12.19 14.88
C GLN A 140 -5.23 13.02 15.71
N GLN A 141 -4.77 12.46 16.81
CA GLN A 141 -3.48 12.91 17.32
C GLN A 141 -2.46 12.58 16.22
N LYS A 142 -2.01 13.61 15.48
CA LYS A 142 -0.85 13.49 14.61
C LYS A 142 0.27 12.87 15.43
N MET A 143 0.63 11.65 15.11
CA MET A 143 1.91 11.12 15.57
C MET A 143 2.98 11.84 14.73
N ALA A 144 3.44 13.00 15.19
CA ALA A 144 4.53 13.75 14.57
C ALA A 144 5.78 12.86 14.37
N GLU A 145 5.87 11.80 15.16
CA GLU A 145 6.90 10.78 15.15
C GLU A 145 6.81 9.82 13.96
N GLY A 146 5.63 9.62 13.34
CA GLY A 146 5.45 8.63 12.27
C GLY A 146 6.39 8.85 11.09
N LYS A 147 6.48 10.08 10.55
CA LYS A 147 7.41 10.39 9.45
C LYS A 147 8.88 10.14 9.80
N ALA A 148 9.26 10.40 11.05
CA ALA A 148 10.62 10.14 11.52
C ALA A 148 10.89 8.62 11.62
N LEU A 149 9.88 7.83 12.01
CA LEU A 149 9.98 6.38 12.12
C LEU A 149 10.00 5.70 10.74
N ILE A 150 9.21 6.20 9.77
CA ILE A 150 9.31 5.77 8.37
C ILE A 150 10.75 5.98 7.88
N LYS A 151 11.30 7.18 8.03
CA LYS A 151 12.69 7.44 7.64
C LYS A 151 13.68 6.53 8.35
N PHE A 152 13.43 6.22 9.62
CA PHE A 152 14.34 5.43 10.44
C PHE A 152 14.35 3.95 10.05
N PHE A 153 13.18 3.32 9.85
CA PHE A 153 13.09 1.88 9.58
C PHE A 153 13.02 1.53 8.10
N CYS A 154 12.44 2.40 7.26
CA CYS A 154 12.11 2.09 5.88
C CYS A 154 13.16 2.56 4.87
N VAL A 155 14.03 3.49 5.26
CA VAL A 155 15.08 4.05 4.41
C VAL A 155 16.43 3.54 4.90
N PRO A 156 17.33 3.07 4.01
CA PRO A 156 18.67 2.66 4.43
C PRO A 156 19.43 3.86 5.02
N PHE A 157 20.07 3.64 6.16
CA PHE A 157 20.92 4.67 6.79
C PHE A 157 22.35 4.68 6.25
N ASP A 158 22.78 3.59 5.58
CA ASP A 158 24.10 3.45 4.98
C ASP A 158 24.07 2.42 3.83
N VAL A 159 25.14 2.38 3.02
CA VAL A 159 25.37 1.37 1.98
C VAL A 159 26.80 0.85 2.11
N ILE A 160 26.96 -0.37 2.59
CA ILE A 160 28.27 -1.00 2.80
C ILE A 160 28.50 -2.06 1.73
N GLY A 161 29.50 -1.89 0.90
CA GLY A 161 29.81 -2.84 -0.18
C GLY A 161 28.67 -3.05 -1.19
N GLY A 162 27.85 -2.01 -1.41
CA GLY A 162 26.67 -2.10 -2.29
C GLY A 162 25.44 -2.74 -1.64
N ILE A 163 25.48 -3.00 -0.32
CA ILE A 163 24.37 -3.58 0.44
C ILE A 163 23.76 -2.49 1.34
N PRO A 164 22.48 -2.15 1.16
CA PRO A 164 21.79 -1.18 2.00
C PRO A 164 21.68 -1.69 3.44
N GLN A 165 21.92 -0.79 4.39
CA GLN A 165 21.85 -1.07 5.81
C GLN A 165 20.58 -0.43 6.40
N PHE A 166 19.74 -1.24 7.06
CA PHE A 166 18.51 -0.80 7.71
C PHE A 166 18.60 -1.01 9.22
N HIS A 167 17.92 -0.15 9.98
CA HIS A 167 17.79 -0.38 11.41
C HIS A 167 16.93 -1.63 11.67
N ASN A 168 17.47 -2.53 12.50
CA ASN A 168 16.74 -3.74 12.88
C ASN A 168 15.69 -3.38 13.97
N PRO A 169 14.41 -3.76 13.79
CA PRO A 169 13.36 -3.55 14.80
C PRO A 169 13.71 -4.04 16.20
N SER A 170 14.45 -5.15 16.29
CA SER A 170 14.83 -5.76 17.57
C SER A 170 15.82 -4.93 18.38
N ASP A 171 16.59 -4.04 17.73
CA ASP A 171 17.56 -3.18 18.39
C ASP A 171 16.90 -1.89 18.95
N TYR A 172 15.68 -1.59 18.54
CA TYR A 172 14.93 -0.38 18.90
C TYR A 172 13.47 -0.69 19.27
N PRO A 173 13.22 -1.54 20.28
CA PRO A 173 11.89 -2.06 20.58
C PRO A 173 10.86 -0.96 20.89
N ASP A 174 11.22 0.08 21.62
CA ASP A 174 10.30 1.16 21.97
C ASP A 174 9.85 1.95 20.72
N LYS A 175 10.78 2.28 19.82
CA LYS A 175 10.46 2.93 18.55
C LYS A 175 9.60 2.04 17.67
N TRP A 176 9.84 0.74 17.71
CA TRP A 176 9.08 -0.23 16.91
C TRP A 176 7.63 -0.35 17.36
N GLU A 177 7.38 -0.36 18.67
CA GLU A 177 6.00 -0.36 19.19
C GLU A 177 5.25 0.93 18.82
N ILE A 178 5.92 2.09 18.84
CA ILE A 178 5.33 3.35 18.34
C ILE A 178 5.03 3.24 16.85
N PHE A 179 5.91 2.62 16.06
CA PHE A 179 5.71 2.46 14.62
C PHE A 179 4.54 1.51 14.29
N LYS A 180 4.37 0.42 15.05
CA LYS A 180 3.18 -0.44 14.94
C LYS A 180 1.89 0.31 15.30
N ALA A 181 1.92 1.12 16.33
CA ALA A 181 0.79 1.94 16.71
C ALA A 181 0.45 3.00 15.64
N TYR A 182 1.47 3.53 14.96
CA TYR A 182 1.31 4.44 13.83
C TYR A 182 0.59 3.75 12.65
N ASN A 183 1.11 2.61 12.17
CA ASN A 183 0.52 1.82 11.09
C ASN A 183 -0.94 1.42 11.40
N LYS A 184 -1.22 0.98 12.63
CA LYS A 184 -2.59 0.69 13.08
C LYS A 184 -3.50 1.91 12.97
N ARG A 185 -3.03 3.07 13.41
CA ARG A 185 -3.79 4.32 13.41
C ARG A 185 -4.12 4.81 12.01
N ASP A 186 -3.24 4.60 11.04
CA ASP A 186 -3.49 5.03 9.66
C ASP A 186 -4.67 4.25 9.08
N VAL A 187 -4.82 2.94 9.35
CA VAL A 187 -6.03 2.17 8.99
C VAL A 187 -7.27 2.67 9.75
N GLU A 188 -7.17 2.90 11.07
CA GLU A 188 -8.31 3.40 11.87
C GLU A 188 -8.82 4.75 11.33
N ALA A 189 -7.90 5.61 10.93
CA ALA A 189 -8.22 6.91 10.35
C ALA A 189 -8.87 6.80 8.98
N GLU A 190 -8.35 5.94 8.12
CA GLU A 190 -8.92 5.67 6.81
C GLU A 190 -10.35 5.13 6.93
N MET A 191 -10.58 4.14 7.79
CA MET A 191 -11.91 3.58 8.06
C MET A 191 -12.91 4.65 8.47
N GLU A 192 -12.49 5.59 9.32
CA GLU A 192 -13.37 6.68 9.75
C GLU A 192 -13.64 7.67 8.61
N ILE A 193 -12.65 7.97 7.78
CA ILE A 193 -12.81 8.79 6.57
C ILE A 193 -13.78 8.09 5.63
N ASP A 194 -13.53 6.84 5.24
CA ASP A 194 -14.39 6.09 4.33
C ASP A 194 -15.84 6.05 4.80
N ARG A 195 -16.07 5.77 6.10
CA ARG A 195 -17.40 5.81 6.71
C ARG A 195 -18.11 7.17 6.56
N LYS A 196 -17.38 8.28 6.66
CA LYS A 196 -17.95 9.63 6.46
C LYS A 196 -18.24 9.90 4.99
N LEU A 197 -17.35 9.48 4.09
CA LEU A 197 -17.47 9.69 2.64
C LEU A 197 -18.51 8.76 2.00
N SER A 198 -18.79 7.59 2.57
CA SER A 198 -19.72 6.60 2.02
C SER A 198 -21.13 7.11 1.73
N ARG A 199 -21.53 8.25 2.34
CA ARG A 199 -22.78 8.94 2.03
C ARG A 199 -22.82 9.58 0.64
N PHE A 200 -21.67 9.76 0.01
CA PHE A 200 -21.48 10.40 -1.28
C PHE A 200 -20.58 9.50 -2.15
N PRO A 201 -21.10 8.36 -2.63
CA PRO A 201 -20.30 7.37 -3.32
C PRO A 201 -19.70 7.91 -4.61
N VAL A 202 -18.51 7.44 -4.95
CA VAL A 202 -17.89 7.70 -6.24
C VAL A 202 -18.68 6.95 -7.33
N PRO A 203 -19.07 7.61 -8.43
CA PRO A 203 -19.77 6.96 -9.54
C PRO A 203 -18.93 5.84 -10.19
N ASP A 204 -19.60 4.77 -10.64
CA ASP A 204 -18.93 3.60 -11.22
C ASP A 204 -18.04 3.93 -12.43
N PHE A 205 -18.37 4.94 -13.22
CA PHE A 205 -17.54 5.31 -14.36
C PHE A 205 -16.16 5.86 -13.93
N LEU A 206 -16.06 6.55 -12.81
CA LEU A 206 -14.78 7.03 -12.28
C LEU A 206 -13.93 5.88 -11.72
N TRP A 207 -14.56 4.86 -11.13
CA TRP A 207 -13.83 3.64 -10.76
C TRP A 207 -13.28 2.92 -11.98
N ARG A 208 -14.03 2.84 -13.08
CA ARG A 208 -13.53 2.25 -14.35
C ARG A 208 -12.36 3.04 -14.92
N GLU A 209 -12.40 4.37 -14.88
CA GLU A 209 -11.27 5.20 -15.29
C GLU A 209 -10.04 4.99 -14.39
N PHE A 210 -10.25 4.88 -13.09
CA PHE A 210 -9.18 4.56 -12.15
C PHE A 210 -8.55 3.18 -12.42
N TYR A 211 -9.34 2.16 -12.67
CA TYR A 211 -8.83 0.82 -12.99
C TYR A 211 -8.07 0.81 -14.31
N LEU A 212 -8.57 1.49 -15.32
CA LEU A 212 -7.87 1.65 -16.60
C LEU A 212 -6.51 2.36 -16.44
N ASP A 213 -6.44 3.41 -15.59
CA ASP A 213 -5.19 4.07 -15.25
C ASP A 213 -4.20 3.09 -14.60
N GLN A 214 -4.68 2.26 -13.68
CA GLN A 214 -3.85 1.24 -13.05
C GLN A 214 -3.34 0.20 -14.06
N GLU A 215 -4.18 -0.27 -14.99
CA GLU A 215 -3.79 -1.21 -16.04
C GLU A 215 -2.75 -0.62 -16.99
N ILE A 216 -2.89 0.65 -17.36
CA ILE A 216 -1.91 1.37 -18.20
C ILE A 216 -0.55 1.43 -17.48
N ASN A 217 -0.56 1.73 -16.18
CA ASN A 217 0.66 1.79 -15.39
C ASN A 217 1.29 0.41 -15.17
N ASP A 218 0.50 -0.63 -14.95
CA ASP A 218 0.97 -2.02 -14.80
C ASP A 218 1.66 -2.52 -16.08
N ARG A 219 1.09 -2.20 -17.23
CA ARG A 219 1.64 -2.57 -18.54
C ARG A 219 2.90 -1.77 -18.89
N GLY A 220 2.96 -0.52 -18.43
CA GLY A 220 3.98 0.44 -18.82
C GLY A 220 3.86 0.91 -20.28
N ILE A 221 4.82 1.71 -20.71
CA ILE A 221 4.90 2.25 -22.07
C ILE A 221 6.27 1.86 -22.64
N LEU A 222 6.28 1.35 -23.87
CA LEU A 222 7.52 1.06 -24.57
C LEU A 222 8.22 2.38 -24.93
N VAL A 223 9.44 2.53 -24.47
CA VAL A 223 10.30 3.68 -24.78
C VAL A 223 11.40 3.24 -25.73
N ASP A 224 11.59 4.01 -26.81
CA ASP A 224 12.75 3.85 -27.70
C ASP A 224 14.01 4.40 -26.99
N MET A 225 14.80 3.50 -26.43
CA MET A 225 16.00 3.87 -25.68
C MET A 225 17.10 4.44 -26.58
N GLU A 226 17.19 4.03 -27.85
CA GLU A 226 18.20 4.60 -28.78
C GLU A 226 17.89 6.07 -29.07
N LEU A 227 16.61 6.39 -29.23
CA LEU A 227 16.15 7.77 -29.43
C LEU A 227 16.28 8.61 -28.13
N ALA A 228 16.05 8.01 -26.98
CA ALA A 228 16.11 8.72 -25.69
C ALA A 228 17.55 9.05 -25.27
N ASP A 229 18.55 8.28 -25.70
CA ASP A 229 19.97 8.46 -25.39
C ASP A 229 20.71 9.31 -26.44
N ALA A 230 20.06 9.72 -27.54
CA ALA A 230 20.65 10.52 -28.63
C ALA A 230 20.55 12.02 -28.36
#